data_da6561bfee1792094e5c42eb311cfd26
#
_entry.id   da6561bfee1792094e5c42eb311cfd26
#
_cell.length_a   1.000
_cell.length_b   1.000
_cell.length_c   1.000
_cell.angle_alpha   90.00
_cell.angle_beta   90.00
_cell.angle_gamma   90.00
#
_symmetry.space_group_name_H-M   'P 1'
#
loop_
_entity.id
_entity.type
_entity.pdbx_description
1 polymer ?
#
loop_
_entity_poly.entity_id
_entity_poly.type
_entity_poly.pdbx_seq_one_letter_code
_entity_poly.pdbx_strand_id
1 'polypeptide(L)'
;MIKVLFICHGNICRSPLAESVFTYMVSSLGLSDQFTIDSFATSTEEIGNPPHRGTVNKLREVGIPLVPHRAKQITWADYADADYIIGMDSANIRNLNRMLKGDPDGKVYNCLLYTSDAADDLI
;
A
#
# COMPACT_ATOMS: atom_id res chain seq x y z
N MET A 1 -14.23 -6.76 -9.99
CA MET A 1 -13.41 -5.64 -9.51
C MET A 1 -12.20 -6.19 -8.76
N ILE A 2 -11.03 -5.64 -9.02
CA ILE A 2 -9.78 -6.09 -8.41
C ILE A 2 -9.48 -5.21 -7.21
N LYS A 3 -9.33 -5.80 -6.03
CA LYS A 3 -9.03 -5.05 -4.80
C LYS A 3 -7.56 -5.18 -4.43
N VAL A 4 -6.87 -4.04 -4.39
CA VAL A 4 -5.44 -3.95 -4.10
C VAL A 4 -5.23 -3.15 -2.82
N LEU A 5 -4.49 -3.72 -1.87
CA LEU A 5 -4.15 -3.06 -0.61
C LEU A 5 -2.64 -2.85 -0.53
N PHE A 6 -2.24 -1.63 -0.19
CA PHE A 6 -0.84 -1.29 0.06
C PHE A 6 -0.60 -1.22 1.55
N ILE A 7 0.51 -1.80 2.01
CA ILE A 7 0.79 -1.98 3.43
C ILE A 7 2.17 -1.42 3.79
N CYS A 8 2.22 -0.62 4.85
CA CYS A 8 3.49 -0.28 5.48
C CYS A 8 3.32 -0.30 7.00
N HIS A 9 4.36 0.03 7.76
CA HIS A 9 4.31 -0.07 9.21
C HIS A 9 3.24 0.84 9.83
N GLY A 10 3.29 2.13 9.51
CA GLY A 10 2.41 3.14 10.14
C GLY A 10 1.22 3.59 9.31
N ASN A 11 1.20 3.30 8.01
CA ASN A 11 0.14 3.73 7.09
C ASN A 11 -0.01 5.27 7.01
N ILE A 12 1.10 5.98 7.15
CA ILE A 12 1.12 7.44 6.98
C ILE A 12 2.13 7.89 5.92
N CYS A 13 3.01 7.02 5.46
CA CYS A 13 4.11 7.40 4.57
C CYS A 13 4.09 6.61 3.26
N ARG A 14 4.69 5.42 3.24
CA ARG A 14 4.88 4.66 2.00
C ARG A 14 3.58 4.10 1.43
N SER A 15 2.72 3.52 2.24
CA SER A 15 1.49 2.91 1.73
C SER A 15 0.47 3.95 1.25
N PRO A 16 0.25 5.10 1.91
CA PRO A 16 -0.60 6.14 1.35
C PRO A 16 -0.02 6.74 0.06
N LEU A 17 1.31 6.84 -0.03
CA LEU A 17 1.96 7.30 -1.26
C LEU A 17 1.67 6.33 -2.41
N ALA A 18 1.87 5.04 -2.18
CA ALA A 18 1.60 4.00 -3.18
C ALA A 18 0.13 3.98 -3.59
N GLU A 19 -0.77 4.11 -2.64
CA GLU A 19 -2.20 4.17 -2.89
C GLU A 19 -2.55 5.32 -3.84
N SER A 20 -2.03 6.52 -3.56
CA SER A 20 -2.30 7.70 -4.38
C SER A 20 -1.71 7.58 -5.78
N VAL A 21 -0.47 7.09 -5.89
CA VAL A 21 0.21 6.89 -7.18
C VAL A 21 -0.54 5.86 -8.02
N PHE A 22 -0.90 4.73 -7.44
CA PHE A 22 -1.59 3.67 -8.19
C PHE A 22 -2.99 4.12 -8.60
N THR A 23 -3.71 4.83 -7.74
CA THR A 23 -5.01 5.41 -8.07
C THR A 23 -4.89 6.35 -9.26
N TYR A 24 -3.87 7.20 -9.28
CA TYR A 24 -3.61 8.11 -10.38
C TYR A 24 -3.32 7.35 -11.68
N MET A 25 -2.49 6.30 -11.60
CA MET A 25 -2.13 5.50 -12.78
C MET A 25 -3.34 4.81 -13.40
N VAL A 26 -4.16 4.13 -12.59
CA VAL A 26 -5.34 3.44 -13.12
C VAL A 26 -6.38 4.44 -13.66
N SER A 27 -6.50 5.59 -13.05
CA SER A 27 -7.37 6.65 -13.54
C SER A 27 -6.89 7.18 -14.90
N SER A 28 -5.59 7.39 -15.03
CA SER A 28 -4.99 7.87 -16.28
C SER A 28 -5.17 6.90 -17.42
N LEU A 29 -5.29 5.61 -17.12
CA LEU A 29 -5.50 4.56 -18.11
C LEU A 29 -6.99 4.26 -18.37
N GLY A 30 -7.90 4.99 -17.71
CA GLY A 30 -9.33 4.76 -17.83
C GLY A 30 -9.81 3.49 -17.15
N LEU A 31 -9.08 2.99 -16.15
CA LEU A 31 -9.36 1.70 -15.50
C LEU A 31 -9.92 1.84 -14.07
N SER A 32 -10.31 3.04 -13.66
CA SER A 32 -10.78 3.28 -12.29
C SER A 32 -11.93 2.37 -11.88
N ASP A 33 -12.83 2.02 -12.81
CA ASP A 33 -13.98 1.17 -12.53
C ASP A 33 -13.61 -0.29 -12.27
N GLN A 34 -12.38 -0.67 -12.57
CA GLN A 34 -11.93 -2.06 -12.44
C GLN A 34 -11.15 -2.32 -11.16
N PHE A 35 -10.82 -1.27 -10.39
CA PHE A 35 -9.99 -1.40 -9.20
C PHE A 35 -10.65 -0.75 -7.98
N THR A 36 -10.49 -1.41 -6.84
CA THR A 36 -10.69 -0.81 -5.52
C THR A 36 -9.33 -0.77 -4.84
N ILE A 37 -8.89 0.41 -4.42
CA ILE A 37 -7.52 0.62 -3.92
C ILE A 37 -7.60 1.22 -2.53
N ASP A 38 -6.84 0.66 -1.59
CA ASP A 38 -6.79 1.15 -0.21
C ASP A 38 -5.40 0.89 0.36
N SER A 39 -5.15 1.36 1.58
CA SER A 39 -3.90 1.11 2.27
C SER A 39 -4.13 0.94 3.76
N PHE A 40 -3.22 0.20 4.43
CA PHE A 40 -3.34 -0.16 5.85
C PHE A 40 -1.97 -0.23 6.50
N ALA A 41 -1.96 -0.19 7.83
CA ALA A 41 -0.78 -0.40 8.66
C ALA A 41 -0.71 -1.83 9.18
N THR A 42 0.50 -2.30 9.45
CA THR A 42 0.69 -3.47 10.30
C THR A 42 0.67 -3.11 11.78
N SER A 43 1.02 -1.87 12.15
CA SER A 43 1.05 -1.42 13.54
C SER A 43 -0.16 -0.56 13.90
N THR A 44 -0.26 -0.24 15.19
CA THR A 44 -1.29 0.65 15.73
C THR A 44 -0.75 2.03 16.09
N GLU A 45 0.52 2.31 15.80
CA GLU A 45 1.21 3.51 16.28
C GLU A 45 0.61 4.81 15.76
N GLU A 46 0.10 4.81 14.54
CA GLU A 46 -0.36 6.01 13.87
C GLU A 46 -1.86 5.99 13.53
N ILE A 47 -2.64 5.08 14.14
CA ILE A 47 -4.07 4.95 13.82
C ILE A 47 -4.77 6.30 13.95
N GLY A 48 -5.51 6.68 12.90
CA GLY A 48 -6.28 7.91 12.84
C GLY A 48 -5.51 9.11 12.32
N ASN A 49 -4.20 9.02 12.16
CA ASN A 49 -3.39 10.12 11.69
C ASN A 49 -3.45 10.25 10.17
N PRO A 50 -3.38 11.49 9.64
CA PRO A 50 -3.34 11.73 8.20
C PRO A 50 -1.97 11.36 7.63
N PRO A 51 -1.82 11.31 6.29
CA PRO A 51 -0.54 11.08 5.66
C PRO A 51 0.53 12.06 6.13
N HIS A 52 1.76 11.56 6.27
CA HIS A 52 2.90 12.35 6.70
C HIS A 52 3.15 13.49 5.72
N ARG A 53 3.67 14.63 6.23
CA ARG A 53 3.93 15.83 5.42
C ARG A 53 4.84 15.52 4.22
N GLY A 54 5.85 14.66 4.41
CA GLY A 54 6.74 14.26 3.33
C GLY A 54 6.01 13.58 2.17
N THR A 55 5.04 12.73 2.48
CA THR A 55 4.19 12.08 1.48
C THR A 55 3.35 13.12 0.71
N VAL A 56 2.71 14.02 1.44
CA VAL A 56 1.89 15.07 0.85
C VAL A 56 2.74 15.96 -0.06
N ASN A 57 3.91 16.37 0.41
CA ASN A 57 4.81 17.22 -0.36
C ASN A 57 5.33 16.52 -1.62
N LYS A 58 5.67 15.22 -1.52
CA LYS A 58 6.15 14.47 -2.68
C LYS A 58 5.08 14.33 -3.75
N LEU A 59 3.85 14.03 -3.36
CA LEU A 59 2.73 13.93 -4.31
C LEU A 59 2.48 15.28 -4.99
N ARG A 60 2.54 16.36 -4.22
CA ARG A 60 2.37 17.71 -4.78
C ARG A 60 3.49 18.03 -5.77
N GLU A 61 4.71 17.67 -5.44
CA GLU A 61 5.88 17.90 -6.29
C GLU A 61 5.74 17.21 -7.65
N VAL A 62 5.24 15.98 -7.67
CA VAL A 62 5.07 15.21 -8.92
C VAL A 62 3.71 15.39 -9.57
N GLY A 63 2.83 16.21 -9.00
CA GLY A 63 1.54 16.53 -9.59
C GLY A 63 0.49 15.43 -9.48
N ILE A 64 0.60 14.57 -8.48
CA ILE A 64 -0.36 13.48 -8.24
C ILE A 64 -1.28 13.87 -7.10
N PRO A 65 -2.61 13.84 -7.30
CA PRO A 65 -3.56 14.14 -6.22
C PRO A 65 -3.45 13.16 -5.07
N LEU A 66 -3.43 13.68 -3.83
CA LEU A 66 -3.47 12.85 -2.63
C LEU A 66 -4.86 12.24 -2.49
N VAL A 67 -4.94 10.92 -2.33
CA VAL A 67 -6.17 10.26 -1.91
C VAL A 67 -6.36 10.53 -0.41
N PRO A 68 -7.47 11.15 0.01
CA PRO A 68 -7.71 11.39 1.44
C PRO A 68 -7.63 10.09 2.22
N HIS A 69 -6.90 10.11 3.33
CA HIS A 69 -6.61 8.89 4.07
C HIS A 69 -6.32 9.18 5.54
N ARG A 70 -6.70 8.22 6.40
CA ARG A 70 -6.28 8.17 7.80
C ARG A 70 -5.78 6.78 8.09
N ALA A 71 -4.68 6.68 8.82
CA ALA A 71 -4.04 5.40 9.14
C ALA A 71 -5.00 4.46 9.85
N LYS A 72 -5.00 3.21 9.41
CA LYS A 72 -5.81 2.14 9.98
C LYS A 72 -5.06 0.81 9.87
N GLN A 73 -5.23 -0.06 10.85
CA GLN A 73 -4.55 -1.35 10.87
C GLN A 73 -5.32 -2.39 10.05
N ILE A 74 -4.59 -3.22 9.31
CA ILE A 74 -5.20 -4.31 8.53
C ILE A 74 -5.80 -5.36 9.47
N THR A 75 -6.96 -5.90 9.06
CA THR A 75 -7.65 -6.96 9.77
C THR A 75 -7.79 -8.20 8.89
N TRP A 76 -8.20 -9.31 9.50
CA TRP A 76 -8.49 -10.53 8.75
C TRP A 76 -9.59 -10.31 7.71
N ALA A 77 -10.62 -9.51 8.05
CA ALA A 77 -11.69 -9.19 7.11
C ALA A 77 -11.16 -8.46 5.87
N ASP A 78 -10.20 -7.55 6.06
CA ASP A 78 -9.55 -6.85 4.94
C ASP A 78 -8.78 -7.83 4.06
N TYR A 79 -8.07 -8.77 4.68
CA TYR A 79 -7.34 -9.82 3.97
C TYR A 79 -8.28 -10.67 3.12
N ALA A 80 -9.38 -11.13 3.71
CA ALA A 80 -10.34 -12.01 3.04
C ALA A 80 -10.95 -11.34 1.80
N ASP A 81 -11.14 -10.03 1.86
CA ASP A 81 -11.80 -9.25 0.80
C ASP A 81 -10.82 -8.80 -0.30
N ALA A 82 -9.52 -8.84 -0.05
CA ALA A 82 -8.52 -8.36 -1.01
C ALA A 82 -8.14 -9.41 -2.04
N ASP A 83 -7.72 -8.95 -3.21
CA ASP A 83 -7.09 -9.79 -4.24
C ASP A 83 -5.56 -9.74 -4.16
N TYR A 84 -5.01 -8.55 -3.91
CA TYR A 84 -3.56 -8.33 -3.79
C TYR A 84 -3.26 -7.49 -2.56
N ILE A 85 -2.27 -7.93 -1.77
CA ILE A 85 -1.80 -7.21 -0.60
C ILE A 85 -0.30 -6.99 -0.78
N ILE A 86 0.10 -5.72 -0.90
CA ILE A 86 1.46 -5.37 -1.30
C ILE A 86 2.15 -4.66 -0.13
N GLY A 87 3.12 -5.34 0.48
CA GLY A 87 3.97 -4.78 1.51
C GLY A 87 5.13 -4.01 0.91
N MET A 88 5.58 -2.96 1.59
CA MET A 88 6.61 -2.07 1.07
C MET A 88 8.03 -2.61 1.27
N ASP A 89 8.22 -3.50 2.25
CA ASP A 89 9.53 -4.10 2.53
C ASP A 89 9.37 -5.47 3.19
N SER A 90 10.48 -6.16 3.42
CA SER A 90 10.47 -7.50 4.01
C SER A 90 9.92 -7.52 5.43
N ALA A 91 10.11 -6.45 6.21
CA ALA A 91 9.56 -6.36 7.55
C ALA A 91 8.03 -6.32 7.51
N ASN A 92 7.46 -5.60 6.55
CA ASN A 92 6.00 -5.59 6.35
C ASN A 92 5.50 -6.99 6.03
N ILE A 93 6.20 -7.73 5.18
CA ILE A 93 5.81 -9.08 4.79
C ILE A 93 5.83 -10.02 6.01
N ARG A 94 6.89 -9.95 6.82
CA ARG A 94 6.98 -10.77 8.04
C ARG A 94 5.83 -10.47 8.99
N ASN A 95 5.52 -9.21 9.20
CA ASN A 95 4.43 -8.81 10.09
C ASN A 95 3.06 -9.21 9.53
N LEU A 96 2.86 -9.06 8.22
CA LEU A 96 1.62 -9.50 7.57
C LEU A 96 1.43 -11.01 7.72
N ASN A 97 2.47 -11.80 7.49
CA ASN A 97 2.38 -13.26 7.65
C ASN A 97 2.02 -13.65 9.08
N ARG A 98 2.62 -12.97 10.07
CA ARG A 98 2.31 -13.23 11.47
C ARG A 98 0.85 -12.87 11.80
N MET A 99 0.36 -11.74 11.28
CA MET A 99 -0.99 -11.24 11.58
C MET A 99 -2.08 -11.98 10.82
N LEU A 100 -1.77 -12.49 9.63
CA LEU A 100 -2.73 -13.02 8.68
C LEU A 100 -2.54 -14.52 8.43
N LYS A 101 -2.24 -15.26 9.49
CA LYS A 101 -2.20 -16.74 9.50
C LYS A 101 -1.23 -17.34 8.47
N GLY A 102 -0.15 -16.62 8.15
CA GLY A 102 0.86 -17.07 7.18
C GLY A 102 0.46 -16.90 5.73
N ASP A 103 -0.53 -16.04 5.44
CA ASP A 103 -1.00 -15.78 4.09
C ASP A 103 -1.51 -17.05 3.39
N PRO A 104 -2.57 -17.68 3.92
CA PRO A 104 -3.03 -18.97 3.39
C PRO A 104 -3.47 -18.93 1.93
N ASP A 105 -3.91 -17.79 1.42
CA ASP A 105 -4.40 -17.67 0.05
C ASP A 105 -3.34 -17.15 -0.93
N GLY A 106 -2.11 -16.91 -0.46
CA GLY A 106 -1.02 -16.46 -1.32
C GLY A 106 -1.23 -15.08 -1.93
N LYS A 107 -1.80 -14.13 -1.17
CA LYS A 107 -2.16 -12.79 -1.66
C LYS A 107 -1.10 -11.72 -1.38
N VAL A 108 -0.10 -12.02 -0.54
CA VAL A 108 0.86 -11.04 -0.04
C VAL A 108 2.10 -11.03 -0.93
N TYR A 109 2.45 -9.83 -1.41
CA TYR A 109 3.58 -9.59 -2.29
C TYR A 109 4.49 -8.52 -1.71
N ASN A 110 5.79 -8.60 -1.99
CA ASN A 110 6.77 -7.62 -1.56
C ASN A 110 7.08 -6.67 -2.72
N CYS A 111 6.61 -5.43 -2.62
CA CYS A 111 6.85 -4.40 -3.64
C CYS A 111 8.34 -4.16 -3.84
N LEU A 112 9.12 -4.15 -2.76
CA LEU A 112 10.54 -3.85 -2.80
C LEU A 112 11.35 -4.89 -3.58
N LEU A 113 10.92 -6.15 -3.60
CA LEU A 113 11.62 -7.19 -4.37
C LEU A 113 11.69 -6.83 -5.86
N TYR A 114 10.60 -6.32 -6.41
CA TYR A 114 10.56 -5.95 -7.82
C TYR A 114 11.31 -4.65 -8.10
N THR A 115 11.13 -3.64 -7.24
CA THR A 115 11.78 -2.35 -7.42
C THR A 115 13.27 -2.41 -7.11
N SER A 116 13.71 -3.21 -6.14
CA SER A 116 15.12 -3.36 -5.80
C SER A 116 15.91 -4.00 -6.93
N ASP A 117 15.36 -5.02 -7.56
CA ASP A 117 16.02 -5.68 -8.68
C ASP A 117 16.19 -4.71 -9.85
N ALA A 118 15.15 -3.92 -10.14
CA ALA A 118 15.22 -2.91 -11.19
C ALA A 118 16.23 -1.81 -10.85
N ALA A 119 16.29 -1.39 -9.59
CA ALA A 119 17.22 -0.38 -9.13
C ALA A 119 18.66 -0.88 -9.19
N ASP A 120 18.90 -2.12 -8.81
CA ASP A 120 20.23 -2.74 -8.84
C ASP A 120 20.75 -2.83 -10.27
N ASP A 121 19.90 -3.11 -11.22
CA ASP A 121 20.27 -3.16 -12.64
C ASP A 121 20.65 -1.80 -13.18
N LEU A 122 20.16 -0.71 -12.56
CA LEU A 122 20.44 0.65 -13.00
C LEU A 122 21.71 1.23 -12.35
N ILE A 123 22.15 0.64 -11.28
CA ILE A 123 23.32 1.08 -10.53
C ILE A 123 24.55 0.29 -10.94
#